data_090527dfb86efa6b81532253588e2fa7
#
_entry.id   090527dfb86efa6b81532253588e2fa7
#
_cell.length_a   1.000
_cell.length_b   1.000
_cell.length_c   1.000
_cell.angle_alpha   90.00
_cell.angle_beta   90.00
_cell.angle_gamma   90.00
#
_symmetry.space_group_name_H-M   'P 1'
#
loop_
_entity.id
_entity.type
_entity.pdbx_description
1 polymer ?
#
loop_
_entity_poly.entity_id
_entity_poly.type
_entity_poly.pdbx_seq_one_letter_code
_entity_poly.pdbx_strand_id
1 'polypeptide(L)'
;MFHQMSRFVSRFRDLEQQEFSQSIEEERQWRLLKEKLASPQIVDQQESYQRKCIAVMSLYAQAGASFLASNLAYSWSGKGIPVTLCELPKVTSYYYFALDFERRAQQRVRDSPTSLLLMQNNHLRIQIEPPAQLQHESSQADTANWLLRVCKDSPIVVIDVSSYWNDIHSKQIFEHADEIWVVFDADLARLTRLFLVEPIPAWWKTERRKIKMIANKWNSQLSRTSIMKKVEGTLSLWDQQSGGVQVTDMIPLMDGEKTAMASAKANLLLELFPEEEIEFQSLIHAYKGRML
;
A
#
# COMPACT_ATOMS: atom_id res chain seq x y z
N MET A 1 -47.12 5.46 20.15
CA MET A 1 -45.68 5.83 20.27
C MET A 1 -44.81 4.64 20.69
N PHE A 2 -45.17 3.84 21.68
CA PHE A 2 -44.36 2.67 22.13
C PHE A 2 -44.14 1.56 21.08
N HIS A 3 -45.08 1.34 20.17
CA HIS A 3 -44.98 0.29 19.15
C HIS A 3 -43.97 0.63 18.02
N GLN A 4 -43.72 1.90 17.75
CA GLN A 4 -42.74 2.33 16.78
C GLN A 4 -41.29 2.26 17.32
N MET A 5 -41.11 2.56 18.62
CA MET A 5 -39.80 2.41 19.28
C MET A 5 -39.40 0.94 19.40
N SER A 6 -40.31 0.03 19.69
CA SER A 6 -40.01 -1.41 19.73
C SER A 6 -39.54 -1.96 18.37
N ARG A 7 -40.15 -1.53 17.26
CA ARG A 7 -39.70 -1.90 15.90
C ARG A 7 -38.37 -1.30 15.52
N PHE A 8 -38.03 -0.13 16.03
CA PHE A 8 -36.74 0.50 15.79
C PHE A 8 -35.62 -0.24 16.54
N VAL A 9 -35.87 -0.60 17.81
CA VAL A 9 -34.89 -1.33 18.63
C VAL A 9 -34.67 -2.75 18.11
N SER A 10 -35.70 -3.44 17.59
CA SER A 10 -35.51 -4.77 16.99
C SER A 10 -34.71 -4.69 15.69
N ARG A 11 -34.98 -3.71 14.82
CA ARG A 11 -34.17 -3.48 13.60
C ARG A 11 -32.72 -3.12 13.88
N PHE A 12 -32.45 -2.33 14.91
CA PHE A 12 -31.08 -2.03 15.32
C PHE A 12 -30.35 -3.27 15.82
N ARG A 13 -31.04 -4.12 16.58
CA ARG A 13 -30.49 -5.39 17.09
C ARG A 13 -30.22 -6.39 15.95
N ASP A 14 -31.09 -6.42 14.96
CA ASP A 14 -30.91 -7.25 13.75
C ASP A 14 -29.74 -6.77 12.89
N LEU A 15 -29.54 -5.45 12.78
CA LEU A 15 -28.39 -4.85 12.09
C LEU A 15 -27.08 -5.11 12.85
N GLU A 16 -27.05 -4.93 14.18
CA GLU A 16 -25.88 -5.27 15.00
C GLU A 16 -25.53 -6.76 14.90
N GLN A 17 -26.52 -7.64 14.90
CA GLN A 17 -26.29 -9.08 14.73
C GLN A 17 -25.80 -9.43 13.31
N GLN A 18 -26.26 -8.73 12.28
CA GLN A 18 -25.79 -8.90 10.91
C GLN A 18 -24.36 -8.39 10.72
N GLU A 19 -24.03 -7.22 11.28
CA GLU A 19 -22.64 -6.71 11.27
C GLU A 19 -21.69 -7.62 12.07
N PHE A 20 -22.15 -8.14 13.22
CA PHE A 20 -21.35 -9.04 14.05
C PHE A 20 -21.13 -10.41 13.38
N SER A 21 -22.14 -10.94 12.68
CA SER A 21 -22.00 -12.21 11.96
C SER A 21 -21.12 -12.08 10.71
N GLN A 22 -21.16 -10.95 10.01
CA GLN A 22 -20.24 -10.66 8.89
C GLN A 22 -18.80 -10.51 9.37
N SER A 23 -18.58 -9.79 10.46
CA SER A 23 -17.26 -9.63 11.07
C SER A 23 -16.64 -10.96 11.53
N ILE A 24 -17.43 -11.88 12.09
CA ILE A 24 -16.94 -13.20 12.53
C ILE A 24 -16.57 -14.08 11.34
N GLU A 25 -17.36 -14.05 10.27
CA GLU A 25 -17.07 -14.83 9.05
C GLU A 25 -15.84 -14.29 8.32
N GLU A 26 -15.69 -12.97 8.25
CA GLU A 26 -14.49 -12.31 7.74
C GLU A 26 -13.26 -12.67 8.57
N GLU A 27 -13.36 -12.58 9.90
CA GLU A 27 -12.26 -12.94 10.81
C GLU A 27 -11.87 -14.42 10.68
N ARG A 28 -12.85 -15.31 10.45
CA ARG A 28 -12.62 -16.72 10.19
C ARG A 28 -11.93 -16.95 8.86
N GLN A 29 -12.35 -16.27 7.79
CA GLN A 29 -11.70 -16.32 6.47
C GLN A 29 -10.26 -15.80 6.54
N TRP A 30 -10.03 -14.73 7.27
CA TRP A 30 -8.71 -14.17 7.50
C TRP A 30 -7.81 -15.06 8.36
N ARG A 31 -8.35 -15.73 9.34
CA ARG A 31 -7.62 -16.72 10.13
C ARG A 31 -7.20 -17.90 9.27
N LEU A 32 -8.12 -18.40 8.44
CA LEU A 32 -7.83 -19.45 7.46
C LEU A 32 -6.81 -18.99 6.40
N LEU A 33 -6.84 -17.70 6.02
CA LEU A 33 -5.85 -17.12 5.13
C LEU A 33 -4.47 -17.07 5.78
N LYS A 34 -4.35 -16.54 6.99
CA LYS A 34 -3.10 -16.53 7.74
C LYS A 34 -2.55 -17.94 7.94
N GLU A 35 -3.40 -18.89 8.25
CA GLU A 35 -3.03 -20.30 8.44
C GLU A 35 -2.56 -20.94 7.12
N LYS A 36 -3.26 -20.69 6.00
CA LYS A 36 -2.82 -21.14 4.67
C LYS A 36 -1.52 -20.47 4.20
N LEU A 37 -1.32 -19.21 4.52
CA LEU A 37 -0.08 -18.48 4.22
C LEU A 37 1.07 -18.92 5.13
N ALA A 38 0.77 -19.35 6.36
CA ALA A 38 1.76 -19.87 7.32
C ALA A 38 2.08 -21.35 7.11
N SER A 39 1.24 -22.10 6.38
CA SER A 39 1.49 -23.51 6.10
C SER A 39 2.66 -23.65 5.11
N PRO A 40 3.74 -24.34 5.46
CA PRO A 40 4.86 -24.53 4.56
C PRO A 40 4.40 -25.36 3.35
N GLN A 41 4.32 -24.75 2.18
CA GLN A 41 4.28 -25.53 0.96
C GLN A 41 5.63 -26.21 0.80
N ILE A 42 5.61 -27.53 0.69
CA ILE A 42 6.78 -28.33 0.30
C ILE A 42 7.11 -27.92 -1.13
N VAL A 43 8.03 -27.00 -1.27
CA VAL A 43 8.60 -26.59 -2.56
C VAL A 43 10.09 -26.78 -2.46
N ASP A 44 10.67 -27.46 -3.46
CA ASP A 44 12.11 -27.61 -3.68
C ASP A 44 12.90 -26.38 -3.24
N GLN A 45 14.06 -26.60 -2.66
CA GLN A 45 15.12 -25.70 -2.19
C GLN A 45 15.13 -24.26 -2.76
N GLN A 46 14.01 -23.54 -2.69
CA GLN A 46 13.94 -22.11 -2.86
C GLN A 46 14.15 -21.46 -1.50
N GLU A 47 15.08 -20.55 -1.42
CA GLU A 47 15.27 -19.67 -0.26
C GLU A 47 13.90 -19.28 0.31
N SER A 48 13.64 -19.60 1.57
CA SER A 48 12.34 -19.36 2.20
C SER A 48 12.19 -17.88 2.49
N TYR A 49 11.75 -17.12 1.48
CA TYR A 49 11.40 -15.73 1.68
C TYR A 49 10.21 -15.62 2.63
N GLN A 50 10.37 -14.87 3.70
CA GLN A 50 9.25 -14.55 4.58
C GLN A 50 8.21 -13.76 3.78
N ARG A 51 6.99 -14.27 3.70
CA ARG A 51 5.91 -13.57 3.01
C ARG A 51 5.61 -12.25 3.68
N LYS A 52 5.42 -11.20 2.87
CA LYS A 52 5.17 -9.86 3.35
C LYS A 52 4.22 -9.09 2.46
N CYS A 53 3.23 -8.46 3.07
CA CYS A 53 2.29 -7.54 2.45
C CYS A 53 2.56 -6.12 2.96
N ILE A 54 2.87 -5.21 2.05
CA ILE A 54 3.20 -3.82 2.35
C ILE A 54 2.17 -2.92 1.68
N ALA A 55 1.40 -2.17 2.46
CA ALA A 55 0.54 -1.12 1.95
C ALA A 55 1.31 0.19 1.88
N VAL A 56 1.41 0.79 0.71
CA VAL A 56 2.05 2.10 0.50
C VAL A 56 0.99 3.13 0.21
N MET A 57 0.92 4.16 1.04
CA MET A 57 -0.06 5.22 0.91
C MET A 57 0.56 6.59 1.10
N SER A 58 -0.12 7.62 0.64
CA SER A 58 0.21 9.00 0.96
C SER A 58 -0.95 9.70 1.68
N LEU A 59 -0.62 10.59 2.58
CA LEU A 59 -1.61 11.38 3.32
C LEU A 59 -2.38 12.35 2.40
N TYR A 60 -1.79 12.71 1.27
CA TYR A 60 -2.38 13.59 0.25
C TYR A 60 -1.81 13.27 -1.13
N ALA A 61 -2.52 13.69 -2.16
CA ALA A 61 -2.11 13.47 -3.55
C ALA A 61 -0.73 14.09 -3.83
N GLN A 62 0.03 13.46 -4.74
CA GLN A 62 1.35 13.90 -5.21
C GLN A 62 2.50 13.80 -4.20
N ALA A 63 2.33 13.27 -3.00
CA ALA A 63 3.45 13.01 -2.09
C ALA A 63 4.39 11.91 -2.58
N GLY A 64 3.97 11.10 -3.56
CA GLY A 64 4.83 10.15 -4.29
C GLY A 64 4.73 8.70 -3.82
N ALA A 65 3.60 8.28 -3.25
CA ALA A 65 3.38 6.89 -2.84
C ALA A 65 3.55 5.90 -4.01
N SER A 66 2.87 6.14 -5.14
CA SER A 66 2.95 5.28 -6.33
C SER A 66 4.36 5.23 -6.93
N PHE A 67 5.06 6.37 -6.94
CA PHE A 67 6.45 6.44 -7.37
C PHE A 67 7.36 5.57 -6.48
N LEU A 68 7.20 5.69 -5.16
CA LEU A 68 7.98 4.91 -4.20
C LEU A 68 7.66 3.42 -4.31
N ALA A 69 6.37 3.06 -4.31
CA ALA A 69 5.91 1.67 -4.38
C ALA A 69 6.46 0.95 -5.62
N SER A 70 6.38 1.59 -6.79
CA SER A 70 6.81 0.98 -8.05
C SER A 70 8.31 0.82 -8.16
N ASN A 71 9.09 1.83 -7.78
CA ASN A 71 10.55 1.76 -7.86
C ASN A 71 11.14 0.79 -6.83
N LEU A 72 10.57 0.70 -5.63
CA LEU A 72 10.99 -0.30 -4.65
C LEU A 72 10.65 -1.73 -5.09
N ALA A 73 9.44 -1.95 -5.61
CA ALA A 73 9.05 -3.24 -6.15
C ALA A 73 10.00 -3.67 -7.29
N TYR A 74 10.38 -2.72 -8.16
CA TYR A 74 11.35 -2.96 -9.22
C TYR A 74 12.74 -3.30 -8.67
N SER A 75 13.23 -2.54 -7.69
CA SER A 75 14.54 -2.79 -7.06
C SER A 75 14.62 -4.17 -6.40
N TRP A 76 13.61 -4.56 -5.60
CA TRP A 76 13.60 -5.90 -4.98
C TRP A 76 13.54 -7.01 -6.01
N SER A 77 12.74 -6.85 -7.06
CA SER A 77 12.65 -7.83 -8.13
C SER A 77 13.97 -7.95 -8.92
N GLY A 78 14.70 -6.86 -9.08
CA GLY A 78 16.04 -6.87 -9.65
C GLY A 78 17.08 -7.66 -8.84
N LYS A 79 16.80 -7.90 -7.56
CA LYS A 79 17.61 -8.76 -6.67
C LYS A 79 17.14 -10.22 -6.66
N GLY A 80 16.28 -10.60 -7.58
CA GLY A 80 15.77 -11.96 -7.71
C GLY A 80 14.60 -12.30 -6.80
N ILE A 81 14.07 -11.33 -6.04
CA ILE A 81 12.93 -11.54 -5.15
C ILE A 81 11.63 -11.42 -5.96
N PRO A 82 10.76 -12.44 -6.01
CA PRO A 82 9.46 -12.32 -6.67
C PRO A 82 8.57 -11.31 -5.94
N VAL A 83 8.14 -10.27 -6.65
CA VAL A 83 7.32 -9.18 -6.12
C VAL A 83 6.06 -9.02 -6.96
N THR A 84 4.92 -8.85 -6.31
CA THR A 84 3.70 -8.38 -6.94
C THR A 84 3.41 -6.96 -6.48
N LEU A 85 3.35 -6.03 -7.44
CA LEU A 85 2.85 -4.68 -7.25
C LEU A 85 1.41 -4.61 -7.75
N CYS A 86 0.52 -4.10 -6.93
CA CYS A 86 -0.87 -3.88 -7.31
C CYS A 86 -1.39 -2.56 -6.76
N GLU A 87 -2.42 -2.02 -7.39
CA GLU A 87 -3.14 -0.85 -6.92
C GLU A 87 -4.37 -1.26 -6.12
N LEU A 88 -4.88 -0.31 -5.35
CA LEU A 88 -6.17 -0.44 -4.68
C LEU A 88 -7.25 -0.82 -5.72
N PRO A 89 -8.01 -1.89 -5.50
CA PRO A 89 -9.06 -2.28 -6.42
C PRO A 89 -10.11 -1.15 -6.54
N LYS A 90 -10.68 -1.01 -7.73
CA LYS A 90 -11.78 -0.08 -8.05
C LYS A 90 -11.45 1.41 -8.05
N VAL A 91 -10.20 1.76 -7.98
CA VAL A 91 -9.76 3.13 -8.30
C VAL A 91 -9.24 3.19 -9.73
N THR A 92 -9.27 4.39 -10.32
CA THR A 92 -8.67 4.61 -11.63
C THR A 92 -7.17 4.37 -11.51
N SER A 93 -6.69 3.37 -12.24
CA SER A 93 -5.29 2.93 -12.17
C SER A 93 -4.33 4.02 -12.65
N TYR A 94 -3.38 4.37 -11.83
CA TYR A 94 -2.25 5.22 -12.20
C TYR A 94 -1.31 4.48 -13.15
N TYR A 95 -0.96 3.22 -12.85
CA TYR A 95 -0.01 2.45 -13.64
C TYR A 95 -0.51 2.09 -15.03
N TYR A 96 -1.84 2.00 -15.22
CA TYR A 96 -2.41 1.78 -16.54
C TYR A 96 -1.93 2.82 -17.54
N PHE A 97 -1.96 4.09 -17.15
CA PHE A 97 -1.54 5.21 -17.99
C PHE A 97 -0.02 5.43 -17.90
N ALA A 98 0.56 5.41 -16.71
CA ALA A 98 1.96 5.74 -16.49
C ALA A 98 2.93 4.76 -17.16
N LEU A 99 2.53 3.49 -17.31
CA LEU A 99 3.37 2.45 -17.91
C LEU A 99 2.91 2.01 -19.29
N ASP A 100 1.99 2.75 -19.94
CA ASP A 100 1.41 2.36 -21.24
C ASP A 100 0.98 0.88 -21.22
N PHE A 101 0.11 0.56 -20.26
CA PHE A 101 -0.19 -0.82 -19.90
C PHE A 101 -0.82 -1.60 -21.05
N GLU A 102 -1.62 -0.95 -21.90
CA GLU A 102 -2.22 -1.58 -23.07
C GLU A 102 -1.18 -2.17 -24.01
N ARG A 103 -0.10 -1.43 -24.23
CA ARG A 103 0.98 -1.86 -25.10
C ARG A 103 1.90 -2.88 -24.43
N ARG A 104 2.13 -2.75 -23.13
CA ARG A 104 3.11 -3.56 -22.39
C ARG A 104 2.53 -4.80 -21.74
N ALA A 105 1.21 -4.86 -21.53
CA ALA A 105 0.56 -6.01 -20.90
C ALA A 105 0.70 -7.28 -21.74
N GLN A 106 1.34 -8.28 -21.18
CA GLN A 106 1.64 -9.53 -21.88
C GLN A 106 0.53 -10.56 -21.73
N GLN A 107 -0.20 -10.54 -20.60
CA GLN A 107 -1.13 -11.60 -20.25
C GLN A 107 -2.24 -11.10 -19.34
N ARG A 108 -3.46 -11.60 -19.55
CA ARG A 108 -4.56 -11.46 -18.58
C ARG A 108 -4.36 -12.45 -17.43
N VAL A 109 -4.69 -12.02 -16.23
CA VAL A 109 -4.65 -12.90 -15.05
C VAL A 109 -5.71 -13.98 -15.21
N ARG A 110 -5.32 -15.26 -15.12
CA ARG A 110 -6.19 -16.40 -15.39
C ARG A 110 -7.43 -16.45 -14.51
N ASP A 111 -7.25 -16.13 -13.21
CA ASP A 111 -8.31 -16.21 -12.21
C ASP A 111 -9.13 -14.92 -12.08
N SER A 112 -8.77 -13.89 -12.83
CA SER A 112 -9.48 -12.61 -12.87
C SER A 112 -9.48 -12.06 -14.29
N PRO A 113 -10.53 -12.31 -15.07
CA PRO A 113 -10.60 -11.85 -16.46
C PRO A 113 -10.60 -10.32 -16.59
N THR A 114 -10.79 -9.62 -15.45
CA THR A 114 -10.84 -8.16 -15.38
C THR A 114 -9.49 -7.53 -15.08
N SER A 115 -8.50 -8.30 -14.63
CA SER A 115 -7.17 -7.79 -14.30
C SER A 115 -6.17 -8.09 -15.43
N LEU A 116 -5.26 -7.16 -15.64
CA LEU A 116 -4.12 -7.33 -16.53
C LEU A 116 -2.86 -7.58 -15.73
N LEU A 117 -1.95 -8.35 -16.30
CA LEU A 117 -0.64 -8.65 -15.72
C LEU A 117 0.45 -8.13 -16.63
N LEU A 118 1.29 -7.27 -16.12
CA LEU A 118 2.50 -6.79 -16.78
C LEU A 118 3.72 -7.37 -16.08
N MET A 119 4.54 -8.09 -16.84
CA MET A 119 5.82 -8.58 -16.36
C MET A 119 6.89 -7.53 -16.68
N GLN A 120 7.31 -6.79 -15.68
CA GLN A 120 8.33 -5.74 -15.84
C GLN A 120 9.74 -6.32 -15.96
N ASN A 121 9.99 -7.39 -15.20
CA ASN A 121 11.16 -8.24 -15.30
C ASN A 121 10.79 -9.66 -14.88
N ASN A 122 11.74 -10.58 -14.81
CA ASN A 122 11.45 -11.98 -14.49
C ASN A 122 10.82 -12.18 -13.10
N HIS A 123 10.94 -11.21 -12.19
CA HIS A 123 10.48 -11.32 -10.81
C HIS A 123 9.45 -10.25 -10.42
N LEU A 124 9.17 -9.24 -11.27
CA LEU A 124 8.16 -8.22 -10.99
C LEU A 124 6.88 -8.46 -11.79
N ARG A 125 5.78 -8.61 -11.07
CA ARG A 125 4.43 -8.60 -11.62
C ARG A 125 3.72 -7.32 -11.22
N ILE A 126 3.20 -6.57 -12.19
CA ILE A 126 2.37 -5.39 -11.93
C ILE A 126 0.94 -5.75 -12.34
N GLN A 127 0.06 -5.82 -11.35
CA GLN A 127 -1.34 -6.22 -11.53
C GLN A 127 -2.25 -5.03 -11.28
N ILE A 128 -3.06 -4.69 -12.26
CA ILE A 128 -4.01 -3.57 -12.20
C ILE A 128 -5.34 -3.97 -12.80
N GLU A 129 -6.38 -3.19 -12.51
CA GLU A 129 -7.70 -3.32 -13.13
C GLU A 129 -7.83 -2.29 -14.26
N PRO A 130 -8.22 -2.71 -15.49
CA PRO A 130 -8.45 -1.78 -16.59
C PRO A 130 -9.57 -0.80 -16.28
N PRO A 131 -9.47 0.48 -16.69
CA PRO A 131 -10.46 1.49 -16.37
C PRO A 131 -11.90 1.18 -16.82
N ALA A 132 -12.04 0.45 -17.92
CA ALA A 132 -13.36 0.07 -18.47
C ALA A 132 -14.18 -0.87 -17.56
N GLN A 133 -13.59 -1.42 -16.50
CA GLN A 133 -14.21 -2.44 -15.64
C GLN A 133 -14.58 -1.92 -14.25
N LEU A 134 -14.37 -0.63 -13.98
CA LEU A 134 -14.65 -0.01 -12.68
C LEU A 134 -16.15 0.15 -12.35
N GLN A 135 -17.06 -0.34 -13.23
CA GLN A 135 -18.49 -0.06 -13.12
C GLN A 135 -19.28 -1.04 -12.25
N HIS A 136 -18.66 -2.05 -11.66
CA HIS A 136 -19.38 -3.01 -10.82
C HIS A 136 -19.27 -2.64 -9.33
N GLU A 137 -20.44 -2.55 -8.66
CA GLU A 137 -20.51 -2.46 -7.20
C GLU A 137 -19.85 -3.69 -6.55
N SER A 138 -18.95 -3.48 -5.60
CA SER A 138 -18.31 -4.58 -4.88
C SER A 138 -18.74 -4.63 -3.43
N SER A 139 -18.81 -5.85 -2.92
CA SER A 139 -18.92 -6.12 -1.50
C SER A 139 -17.53 -6.13 -0.84
N GLN A 140 -17.50 -5.96 0.49
CA GLN A 140 -16.27 -6.12 1.29
C GLN A 140 -15.62 -7.50 1.11
N ALA A 141 -16.42 -8.53 0.91
CA ALA A 141 -15.95 -9.89 0.62
C ALA A 141 -15.05 -9.97 -0.63
N ASP A 142 -15.24 -9.05 -1.59
CA ASP A 142 -14.43 -9.01 -2.80
C ASP A 142 -13.00 -8.57 -2.52
N THR A 143 -12.77 -7.64 -1.56
CA THR A 143 -11.41 -7.18 -1.20
C THR A 143 -10.62 -8.29 -0.52
N ALA A 144 -11.25 -9.05 0.37
CA ALA A 144 -10.62 -10.19 1.02
C ALA A 144 -10.19 -11.26 -0.01
N ASN A 145 -11.09 -11.62 -0.92
CA ASN A 145 -10.81 -12.57 -1.98
C ASN A 145 -9.74 -12.06 -2.95
N TRP A 146 -9.74 -10.75 -3.22
CA TRP A 146 -8.71 -10.11 -4.02
C TRP A 146 -7.34 -10.19 -3.34
N LEU A 147 -7.24 -9.83 -2.07
CA LEU A 147 -6.00 -9.94 -1.28
C LEU A 147 -5.47 -11.38 -1.26
N LEU A 148 -6.36 -12.36 -1.06
CA LEU A 148 -6.01 -13.77 -1.10
C LEU A 148 -5.33 -14.16 -2.41
N ARG A 149 -5.88 -13.72 -3.54
CA ARG A 149 -5.32 -13.99 -4.87
C ARG A 149 -3.96 -13.34 -5.04
N VAL A 150 -3.86 -12.05 -4.73
CA VAL A 150 -2.63 -11.28 -4.91
C VAL A 150 -1.50 -11.82 -4.01
N CYS A 151 -1.80 -12.13 -2.75
CA CYS A 151 -0.80 -12.64 -1.81
C CYS A 151 -0.37 -14.10 -2.09
N LYS A 152 -1.09 -14.82 -2.96
CA LYS A 152 -0.74 -16.19 -3.32
C LYS A 152 0.45 -16.26 -4.29
N ASP A 153 0.58 -15.26 -5.16
CA ASP A 153 1.45 -15.33 -6.34
C ASP A 153 2.91 -14.98 -6.04
N SER A 154 3.18 -14.21 -4.99
CA SER A 154 4.54 -13.74 -4.69
C SER A 154 4.80 -13.68 -3.18
N PRO A 155 6.04 -13.87 -2.73
CA PRO A 155 6.40 -13.72 -1.33
C PRO A 155 6.31 -12.26 -0.86
N ILE A 156 6.55 -11.29 -1.74
CA ILE A 156 6.36 -9.88 -1.43
C ILE A 156 5.23 -9.31 -2.26
N VAL A 157 4.28 -8.68 -1.58
CA VAL A 157 3.17 -7.93 -2.20
C VAL A 157 3.26 -6.49 -1.77
N VAL A 158 3.30 -5.58 -2.73
CA VAL A 158 3.25 -4.14 -2.53
C VAL A 158 1.91 -3.64 -3.04
N ILE A 159 1.11 -3.05 -2.17
CA ILE A 159 -0.20 -2.51 -2.51
C ILE A 159 -0.11 -0.99 -2.51
N ASP A 160 -0.23 -0.38 -3.68
CA ASP A 160 -0.32 1.06 -3.81
C ASP A 160 -1.75 1.53 -3.52
N VAL A 161 -1.92 2.12 -2.36
CA VAL A 161 -3.18 2.74 -1.92
C VAL A 161 -3.30 4.18 -2.39
N SER A 162 -2.20 4.77 -2.89
CA SER A 162 -2.13 6.19 -3.26
C SER A 162 -2.61 7.10 -2.13
N SER A 163 -3.56 8.02 -2.38
CA SER A 163 -4.13 8.90 -1.35
C SER A 163 -5.55 8.50 -0.90
N TYR A 164 -5.97 7.27 -1.18
CA TYR A 164 -7.32 6.76 -0.85
C TYR A 164 -7.42 6.11 0.53
N TRP A 165 -6.66 6.61 1.50
CA TRP A 165 -6.55 6.01 2.84
C TRP A 165 -7.86 6.02 3.66
N ASN A 166 -8.86 6.82 3.26
CA ASN A 166 -10.20 6.84 3.87
C ASN A 166 -11.19 5.85 3.23
N ASP A 167 -10.81 5.23 2.12
CA ASP A 167 -11.64 4.25 1.43
C ASP A 167 -11.85 3.00 2.28
N ILE A 168 -12.99 2.34 2.13
CA ILE A 168 -13.33 1.14 2.89
C ILE A 168 -12.39 -0.02 2.57
N HIS A 169 -11.98 -0.16 1.29
CA HIS A 169 -11.06 -1.19 0.86
C HIS A 169 -9.65 -0.96 1.42
N SER A 170 -9.24 0.31 1.54
CA SER A 170 -7.97 0.69 2.15
C SER A 170 -7.88 0.28 3.61
N LYS A 171 -8.96 0.46 4.38
CA LYS A 171 -9.02 0.05 5.78
C LYS A 171 -8.80 -1.45 5.93
N GLN A 172 -9.46 -2.26 5.11
CA GLN A 172 -9.28 -3.71 5.09
C GLN A 172 -7.84 -4.11 4.73
N ILE A 173 -7.24 -3.42 3.75
CA ILE A 173 -5.84 -3.66 3.38
C ILE A 173 -4.92 -3.35 4.55
N PHE A 174 -5.12 -2.24 5.27
CA PHE A 174 -4.29 -1.88 6.42
C PHE A 174 -4.38 -2.90 7.57
N GLU A 175 -5.56 -3.44 7.84
CA GLU A 175 -5.77 -4.49 8.83
C GLU A 175 -4.92 -5.74 8.54
N HIS A 176 -4.70 -6.03 7.26
CA HIS A 176 -4.03 -7.26 6.81
C HIS A 176 -2.58 -7.06 6.36
N ALA A 177 -2.19 -5.86 6.03
CA ALA A 177 -0.81 -5.55 5.71
C ALA A 177 0.10 -5.82 6.92
N ASP A 178 1.31 -6.29 6.66
CA ASP A 178 2.36 -6.44 7.67
C ASP A 178 3.00 -5.09 8.00
N GLU A 179 3.04 -4.19 7.02
CA GLU A 179 3.53 -2.82 7.17
C GLU A 179 2.66 -1.85 6.39
N ILE A 180 2.50 -0.65 6.94
CA ILE A 180 1.82 0.48 6.31
C ILE A 180 2.82 1.61 6.16
N TRP A 181 3.20 1.90 4.92
CA TRP A 181 4.13 2.96 4.61
C TRP A 181 3.37 4.23 4.27
N VAL A 182 3.50 5.22 5.14
CA VAL A 182 2.83 6.51 5.00
C VAL A 182 3.81 7.52 4.43
N VAL A 183 3.64 7.84 3.16
CA VAL A 183 4.52 8.73 2.39
C VAL A 183 4.01 10.16 2.50
N PHE A 184 4.90 11.07 2.81
CA PHE A 184 4.67 12.51 2.80
C PHE A 184 5.89 13.23 2.18
N ASP A 185 5.71 14.45 1.71
CA ASP A 185 6.79 15.26 1.14
C ASP A 185 7.19 16.44 2.05
N ALA A 186 8.12 17.24 1.59
CA ALA A 186 8.64 18.39 2.34
C ALA A 186 7.64 19.56 2.48
N ASP A 187 6.42 19.46 1.95
CA ASP A 187 5.38 20.46 2.15
C ASP A 187 4.77 20.38 3.56
N LEU A 188 5.50 20.94 4.51
CA LEU A 188 5.09 20.95 5.92
C LEU A 188 3.78 21.70 6.16
N ALA A 189 3.45 22.69 5.34
CA ALA A 189 2.19 23.44 5.47
C ALA A 189 1.01 22.52 5.16
N ARG A 190 1.10 21.74 4.07
CA ARG A 190 0.10 20.75 3.70
C ARG A 190 -0.04 19.65 4.76
N LEU A 191 1.08 19.14 5.24
CA LEU A 191 1.11 18.14 6.30
C LEU A 191 0.44 18.70 7.58
N THR A 192 0.85 19.87 8.05
CA THR A 192 0.27 20.47 9.26
C THR A 192 -1.23 20.73 9.11
N ARG A 193 -1.65 21.26 7.97
CA ARG A 193 -3.08 21.48 7.69
C ARG A 193 -3.87 20.19 7.80
N LEU A 194 -3.38 19.10 7.20
CA LEU A 194 -4.06 17.81 7.25
C LEU A 194 -4.24 17.33 8.69
N PHE A 195 -3.19 17.32 9.50
CA PHE A 195 -3.25 16.87 10.89
C PHE A 195 -4.10 17.73 11.80
N LEU A 196 -4.29 19.02 11.45
CA LEU A 196 -5.15 19.94 12.21
C LEU A 196 -6.63 19.84 11.80
N VAL A 197 -6.92 19.56 10.53
CA VAL A 197 -8.27 19.64 9.98
C VAL A 197 -8.95 18.28 9.92
N GLU A 198 -8.21 17.24 9.54
CA GLU A 198 -8.77 15.90 9.38
C GLU A 198 -8.85 15.16 10.72
N PRO A 199 -9.98 14.48 10.99
CA PRO A 199 -10.07 13.65 12.17
C PRO A 199 -9.10 12.47 12.07
N ILE A 200 -8.62 12.01 13.24
CA ILE A 200 -7.72 10.84 13.31
C ILE A 200 -8.45 9.62 12.75
N PRO A 201 -7.94 8.97 11.71
CA PRO A 201 -8.55 7.76 11.17
C PRO A 201 -8.50 6.61 12.20
N ALA A 202 -9.54 5.79 12.24
CA ALA A 202 -9.58 4.65 13.17
C ALA A 202 -8.37 3.71 12.96
N TRP A 203 -8.05 3.38 11.71
CA TRP A 203 -6.91 2.52 11.37
C TRP A 203 -5.56 3.06 11.87
N TRP A 204 -5.38 4.38 11.97
CA TRP A 204 -4.16 4.96 12.52
C TRP A 204 -3.91 4.53 13.96
N LYS A 205 -4.98 4.39 14.74
CA LYS A 205 -4.91 3.95 16.14
C LYS A 205 -4.73 2.44 16.25
N THR A 206 -5.51 1.68 15.48
CA THR A 206 -5.51 0.21 15.55
C THR A 206 -4.24 -0.39 14.97
N GLU A 207 -3.74 0.14 13.86
CA GLU A 207 -2.61 -0.40 13.12
C GLU A 207 -1.28 0.33 13.38
N ARG A 208 -1.24 1.16 14.41
CA ARG A 208 -0.11 2.03 14.74
C ARG A 208 1.26 1.35 14.66
N ARG A 209 1.37 0.12 15.14
CA ARG A 209 2.64 -0.63 15.18
C ARG A 209 3.17 -1.00 13.80
N LYS A 210 2.32 -1.00 12.80
CA LYS A 210 2.67 -1.31 11.41
C LYS A 210 3.06 -0.06 10.63
N ILE A 211 2.78 1.15 11.17
CA ILE A 211 2.97 2.42 10.48
C ILE A 211 4.45 2.76 10.43
N LYS A 212 4.94 3.05 9.23
CA LYS A 212 6.26 3.63 8.96
C LYS A 212 6.07 4.93 8.18
N MET A 213 6.58 6.02 8.73
CA MET A 213 6.54 7.32 8.07
C MET A 213 7.77 7.48 7.16
N ILE A 214 7.54 7.77 5.89
CA ILE A 214 8.58 7.93 4.88
C ILE A 214 8.51 9.36 4.32
N ALA A 215 9.54 10.15 4.58
CA ALA A 215 9.69 11.45 3.98
C ALA A 215 10.23 11.30 2.55
N ASN A 216 9.44 11.71 1.56
CA ASN A 216 9.80 11.68 0.16
C ASN A 216 10.08 13.09 -0.37
N LYS A 217 10.77 13.20 -1.50
CA LYS A 217 11.14 14.48 -2.14
C LYS A 217 11.89 15.40 -1.19
N TRP A 218 12.76 14.82 -0.38
CA TRP A 218 13.49 15.56 0.61
C TRP A 218 14.63 16.37 -0.01
N ASN A 219 14.74 17.64 0.37
CA ASN A 219 15.87 18.45 -0.05
C ASN A 219 17.03 18.30 0.94
N SER A 220 18.17 17.84 0.45
CA SER A 220 19.39 17.63 1.26
C SER A 220 19.93 18.90 1.91
N GLN A 221 19.58 20.07 1.38
CA GLN A 221 19.97 21.37 1.97
C GLN A 221 19.17 21.72 3.23
N LEU A 222 18.05 21.04 3.47
CA LEU A 222 17.24 21.28 4.64
C LEU A 222 17.85 20.55 5.86
N SER A 223 18.03 21.27 6.95
CA SER A 223 18.49 20.66 8.21
C SER A 223 17.55 19.55 8.65
N ARG A 224 18.03 18.31 8.54
CA ARG A 224 17.29 17.10 8.91
C ARG A 224 16.68 17.22 10.30
N THR A 225 17.49 17.58 11.29
CA THR A 225 17.07 17.60 12.70
C THR A 225 15.98 18.64 12.99
N SER A 226 16.09 19.84 12.40
CA SER A 226 15.12 20.92 12.62
C SER A 226 13.74 20.59 12.04
N ILE A 227 13.72 20.02 10.83
CA ILE A 227 12.48 19.72 10.13
C ILE A 227 11.84 18.46 10.70
N MET A 228 12.64 17.44 11.04
CA MET A 228 12.15 16.24 11.70
C MET A 228 11.43 16.54 12.99
N LYS A 229 11.96 17.44 13.83
CA LYS A 229 11.26 17.90 15.04
C LYS A 229 9.91 18.55 14.74
N LYS A 230 9.81 19.33 13.65
CA LYS A 230 8.53 19.92 13.23
C LYS A 230 7.55 18.86 12.75
N VAL A 231 8.02 17.91 11.95
CA VAL A 231 7.20 16.79 11.47
C VAL A 231 6.71 15.94 12.64
N GLU A 232 7.59 15.54 13.54
CA GLU A 232 7.24 14.75 14.72
C GLU A 232 6.28 15.51 15.65
N GLY A 233 6.49 16.83 15.83
CA GLY A 233 5.55 17.69 16.54
C GLY A 233 4.18 17.77 15.87
N THR A 234 4.13 17.76 14.54
CA THR A 234 2.86 17.71 13.79
C THR A 234 2.20 16.34 13.90
N LEU A 235 2.97 15.26 13.78
CA LEU A 235 2.48 13.88 13.96
C LEU A 235 1.89 13.66 15.35
N SER A 236 2.41 14.33 16.37
CA SER A 236 1.90 14.24 17.74
C SER A 236 0.46 14.74 17.90
N LEU A 237 -0.07 15.51 16.94
CA LEU A 237 -1.48 15.92 16.94
C LEU A 237 -2.44 14.72 16.79
N TRP A 238 -2.03 13.71 16.04
CA TRP A 238 -2.77 12.46 15.90
C TRP A 238 -2.32 11.37 16.88
N ASP A 239 -1.14 11.50 17.45
CA ASP A 239 -0.56 10.51 18.34
C ASP A 239 -0.03 11.16 19.63
N GLN A 240 -0.89 11.28 20.63
CA GLN A 240 -0.58 11.87 21.93
C GLN A 240 0.10 10.90 22.91
N GLN A 241 0.31 9.64 22.53
CA GLN A 241 0.94 8.66 23.40
C GLN A 241 2.47 8.77 23.36
N SER A 242 3.11 8.56 24.49
CA SER A 242 4.58 8.51 24.61
C SER A 242 5.16 7.45 23.68
N GLY A 243 6.04 7.83 22.79
CA GLY A 243 6.62 6.97 21.77
C GLY A 243 5.94 7.07 20.40
N GLY A 244 5.55 8.29 20.01
CA GLY A 244 4.88 8.63 18.75
C GLY A 244 5.44 7.96 17.50
N VAL A 245 4.65 7.97 16.44
CA VAL A 245 5.09 7.51 15.11
C VAL A 245 6.28 8.36 14.67
N GLN A 246 7.41 7.71 14.39
CA GLN A 246 8.64 8.37 13.97
C GLN A 246 8.82 8.25 12.47
N VAL A 247 9.53 9.23 11.90
CA VAL A 247 9.97 9.12 10.50
C VAL A 247 11.11 8.12 10.44
N THR A 248 10.86 7.03 9.72
CA THR A 248 11.80 5.91 9.62
C THR A 248 12.83 6.14 8.54
N ASP A 249 12.40 6.68 7.39
CA ASP A 249 13.22 6.80 6.20
C ASP A 249 12.99 8.12 5.46
N MET A 250 14.00 8.52 4.70
CA MET A 250 13.98 9.75 3.91
C MET A 250 14.54 9.47 2.52
N ILE A 251 13.73 9.79 1.51
CA ILE A 251 14.09 9.68 0.10
C ILE A 251 14.29 11.09 -0.44
N PRO A 252 15.43 11.39 -1.07
CA PRO A 252 15.69 12.71 -1.61
C PRO A 252 14.77 13.06 -2.77
N LEU A 253 14.72 14.32 -3.13
CA LEU A 253 14.10 14.76 -4.36
C LEU A 253 14.93 14.24 -5.54
N MET A 254 14.32 13.35 -6.32
CA MET A 254 14.96 12.79 -7.51
C MET A 254 15.15 13.85 -8.58
N ASP A 255 16.11 13.60 -9.48
CA ASP A 255 16.34 14.44 -10.64
C ASP A 255 15.06 14.55 -11.48
N GLY A 256 14.62 15.81 -11.69
CA GLY A 256 13.37 16.09 -12.40
C GLY A 256 13.44 15.71 -13.89
N GLU A 257 14.59 15.85 -14.54
CA GLU A 257 14.78 15.48 -15.95
C GLU A 257 14.72 13.96 -16.13
N LYS A 258 15.41 13.21 -15.27
CA LYS A 258 15.36 11.74 -15.27
C LYS A 258 13.95 11.22 -15.01
N THR A 259 13.27 11.81 -14.02
CA THR A 259 11.89 11.44 -13.68
C THR A 259 10.93 11.72 -14.84
N ALA A 260 11.04 12.91 -15.46
CA ALA A 260 10.24 13.27 -16.63
C ALA A 260 10.52 12.37 -17.84
N MET A 261 11.80 12.04 -18.08
CA MET A 261 12.19 11.13 -19.14
C MET A 261 11.62 9.72 -18.94
N ALA A 262 11.67 9.19 -17.72
CA ALA A 262 11.10 7.90 -17.39
C ALA A 262 9.59 7.89 -17.66
N SER A 263 8.89 8.90 -17.17
CA SER A 263 7.45 9.06 -17.42
C SER A 263 7.10 9.17 -18.91
N ALA A 264 7.85 9.98 -19.66
CA ALA A 264 7.61 10.15 -21.10
C ALA A 264 7.83 8.86 -21.91
N LYS A 265 8.67 7.95 -21.43
CA LYS A 265 8.92 6.63 -22.04
C LYS A 265 8.03 5.53 -21.47
N ALA A 266 7.12 5.86 -20.57
CA ALA A 266 6.28 4.90 -19.87
C ALA A 266 7.09 3.82 -19.14
N ASN A 267 8.21 4.20 -18.51
CA ASN A 267 9.08 3.34 -17.74
C ASN A 267 9.15 3.79 -16.27
N LEU A 268 9.56 2.89 -15.39
CA LEU A 268 9.94 3.25 -14.03
C LEU A 268 11.27 3.99 -14.02
N LEU A 269 11.50 4.84 -13.01
CA LEU A 269 12.78 5.56 -12.90
C LEU A 269 13.97 4.59 -12.90
N LEU A 270 13.93 3.57 -12.05
CA LEU A 270 15.01 2.59 -11.90
C LEU A 270 15.15 1.65 -13.11
N GLU A 271 14.15 1.58 -13.98
CA GLU A 271 14.22 0.84 -15.23
C GLU A 271 15.15 1.53 -16.25
N LEU A 272 15.15 2.87 -16.27
CA LEU A 272 16.00 3.66 -17.15
C LEU A 272 17.29 4.13 -16.49
N PHE A 273 17.27 4.38 -15.20
CA PHE A 273 18.35 4.96 -14.41
C PHE A 273 18.63 4.10 -13.18
N PRO A 274 19.23 2.91 -13.35
CA PRO A 274 19.48 1.99 -12.24
C PRO A 274 20.45 2.57 -11.19
N GLU A 275 21.28 3.55 -11.55
CA GLU A 275 22.17 4.25 -10.62
C GLU A 275 21.40 4.99 -9.51
N GLU A 276 20.16 5.40 -9.77
CA GLU A 276 19.32 6.06 -8.78
C GLU A 276 18.85 5.12 -7.65
N GLU A 277 19.10 3.81 -7.76
CA GLU A 277 18.78 2.84 -6.70
C GLU A 277 19.47 3.17 -5.38
N ILE A 278 20.61 3.87 -5.43
CA ILE A 278 21.36 4.27 -4.24
C ILE A 278 20.52 5.12 -3.29
N GLU A 279 19.62 5.93 -3.83
CA GLU A 279 18.76 6.82 -3.05
C GLU A 279 17.65 6.07 -2.29
N PHE A 280 17.36 4.84 -2.69
CA PHE A 280 16.38 3.96 -2.04
C PHE A 280 17.03 2.96 -1.08
N GLN A 281 18.35 2.97 -0.92
CA GLN A 281 19.07 1.93 -0.18
C GLN A 281 18.61 1.79 1.27
N SER A 282 18.27 2.88 1.95
CA SER A 282 17.77 2.83 3.34
C SER A 282 16.55 1.92 3.47
N LEU A 283 15.60 2.04 2.53
CA LEU A 283 14.40 1.20 2.49
C LEU A 283 14.70 -0.23 2.03
N ILE A 284 15.60 -0.39 1.08
CA ILE A 284 15.95 -1.69 0.51
C ILE A 284 16.71 -2.56 1.52
N HIS A 285 17.69 -1.98 2.23
CA HIS A 285 18.51 -2.72 3.20
C HIS A 285 17.77 -3.10 4.48
N ALA A 286 16.78 -2.32 4.90
CA ALA A 286 15.92 -2.68 6.02
C ALA A 286 15.27 -4.06 5.85
N TYR A 287 15.21 -4.56 4.60
CA TYR A 287 14.64 -5.86 4.26
C TYR A 287 15.65 -6.99 4.08
N LYS A 288 16.90 -6.70 3.65
CA LYS A 288 17.94 -7.73 3.51
C LYS A 288 18.25 -8.47 4.84
N GLY A 289 18.28 -7.74 5.95
CA GLY A 289 18.60 -8.32 7.27
C GLY A 289 17.46 -9.14 7.91
N ARG A 290 16.26 -9.13 7.34
CA ARG A 290 15.09 -9.86 7.85
C ARG A 290 14.64 -11.00 6.92
N MET A 291 15.29 -11.15 5.77
CA MET A 291 15.00 -12.19 4.78
C MET A 291 15.99 -13.36 4.81
N LEU A 292 17.02 -13.27 5.64
CA LEU A 292 17.98 -14.32 5.98
C LEU A 292 17.67 -14.78 7.41
#